data_1d30e930924636608ed5d31f18451859
#
_entry.id   1d30e930924636608ed5d31f18451859
#
_cell.length_a   1.000
_cell.length_b   1.000
_cell.length_c   1.000
_cell.angle_alpha   90.00
_cell.angle_beta   90.00
_cell.angle_gamma   90.00
#
_symmetry.space_group_name_H-M   'P 1'
#
loop_
_entity.id
_entity.type
_entity.pdbx_description
1 polymer ?
#
loop_
_entity_poly.entity_id
_entity_poly.type
_entity_poly.pdbx_seq_one_letter_code
_entity_poly.pdbx_strand_id
1 'polypeptide(L)'
;MNGLFFAGDLGQRIFQLPFSWKSLGVDIRGRSRTLHINYRTSHQIRMQADLLLGPDVSDVDGNTEERRGTVSVFNGPAPAIRSLVDDDEEIAVVATWLKARMNEGMPAHEIGIFVRSEVEMTRARAATEAAALPYRVLDEKVETTVGFASLSTMHLAKGLEFRAVSLMACDDEIIPLQSRIESVADSADLEEVYNTERHLLYVACTRARDHLLITSVEPGSEFLEDLRVASAKT
;
A
#
# COMPACT_ATOMS: atom_id res chain seq x y z
N MET A 1 -27.80 8.91 27.34
CA MET A 1 -26.93 7.80 26.92
C MET A 1 -25.80 8.37 26.08
N ASN A 2 -24.57 8.28 26.55
CA ASN A 2 -23.41 8.64 25.75
C ASN A 2 -22.98 7.40 24.98
N GLY A 3 -23.21 7.38 23.66
CA GLY A 3 -22.76 6.30 22.78
C GLY A 3 -21.47 6.70 22.09
N LEU A 4 -20.46 5.83 22.09
CA LEU A 4 -19.26 5.96 21.30
C LEU A 4 -19.37 5.00 20.11
N PHE A 5 -19.17 5.51 18.90
CA PHE A 5 -18.99 4.72 17.67
C PHE A 5 -17.54 4.86 17.22
N PHE A 6 -16.90 3.73 16.98
CA PHE A 6 -15.53 3.68 16.47
C PHE A 6 -15.49 2.82 15.20
N ALA A 7 -14.79 3.28 14.18
CA ALA A 7 -14.53 2.54 12.97
C ALA A 7 -13.03 2.57 12.67
N GLY A 8 -12.47 1.42 12.32
CA GLY A 8 -11.05 1.28 11.98
C GLY A 8 -10.82 0.04 11.12
N ASP A 9 -9.65 -0.05 10.51
CA ASP A 9 -9.18 -1.18 9.73
C ASP A 9 -7.87 -1.68 10.37
N LEU A 10 -7.85 -2.91 10.83
CA LEU A 10 -6.67 -3.52 11.47
C LEU A 10 -5.50 -3.66 10.47
N GLY A 11 -5.78 -3.85 9.20
CA GLY A 11 -4.77 -3.90 8.13
C GLY A 11 -4.07 -2.56 7.86
N GLN A 12 -4.63 -1.44 8.34
CA GLN A 12 -4.07 -0.10 8.12
C GLN A 12 -3.31 0.46 9.32
N ARG A 13 -2.82 -0.38 10.23
CA ARG A 13 -2.03 0.03 11.40
C ARG A 13 -0.56 0.24 11.04
N ILE A 14 -0.22 1.42 10.54
CA ILE A 14 1.16 1.78 10.17
C ILE A 14 1.80 2.84 11.08
N PHE A 15 1.04 3.53 11.94
CA PHE A 15 1.52 4.62 12.79
C PHE A 15 1.20 4.46 14.28
N GLN A 16 0.43 3.44 14.65
CA GLN A 16 -0.05 3.32 16.02
C GLN A 16 0.68 2.21 16.74
N LEU A 17 1.21 2.53 17.93
CA LEU A 17 1.53 1.51 18.89
C LEU A 17 0.27 0.67 19.15
N PRO A 18 0.42 -0.65 19.26
CA PRO A 18 -0.69 -1.51 19.61
C PRO A 18 -1.33 -1.03 20.90
N PHE A 19 -2.62 -0.73 20.90
CA PHE A 19 -3.35 -0.37 22.10
C PHE A 19 -4.48 -1.37 22.36
N SER A 20 -4.74 -1.63 23.64
CA SER A 20 -5.79 -2.53 24.08
C SER A 20 -7.04 -1.73 24.48
N TRP A 21 -8.18 -2.03 23.86
CA TRP A 21 -9.47 -1.50 24.28
C TRP A 21 -9.78 -1.90 25.71
N LYS A 22 -9.43 -3.13 26.09
CA LYS A 22 -9.61 -3.68 27.43
C LYS A 22 -8.81 -2.90 28.46
N SER A 23 -7.58 -2.48 28.15
CA SER A 23 -6.76 -1.67 29.04
C SER A 23 -7.36 -0.27 29.29
N LEU A 24 -8.14 0.23 28.32
CA LEU A 24 -8.89 1.49 28.45
C LEU A 24 -10.26 1.31 29.13
N GLY A 25 -10.58 0.12 29.63
CA GLY A 25 -11.86 -0.17 30.28
C GLY A 25 -13.05 -0.33 29.32
N VAL A 26 -12.80 -0.47 28.02
CA VAL A 26 -13.83 -0.62 26.98
C VAL A 26 -13.94 -2.07 26.58
N ASP A 27 -15.06 -2.73 26.89
CA ASP A 27 -15.34 -4.09 26.42
C ASP A 27 -16.05 -4.03 25.06
N ILE A 28 -15.35 -4.43 24.01
CA ILE A 28 -15.86 -4.47 22.62
C ILE A 28 -16.39 -5.85 22.19
N ARG A 29 -16.28 -6.87 23.04
CA ARG A 29 -16.74 -8.24 22.71
C ARG A 29 -18.22 -8.25 22.39
N GLY A 30 -18.57 -8.85 21.24
CA GLY A 30 -19.95 -8.90 20.75
C GLY A 30 -20.53 -7.56 20.26
N ARG A 31 -19.72 -6.48 20.23
CA ARG A 31 -20.11 -5.15 19.75
C ARG A 31 -19.35 -4.74 18.48
N SER A 32 -18.35 -5.50 18.09
CA SER A 32 -17.62 -5.31 16.84
C SER A 32 -18.38 -5.95 15.67
N ARG A 33 -18.38 -5.28 14.53
CA ARG A 33 -18.90 -5.80 13.26
C ARG A 33 -17.92 -5.49 12.15
N THR A 34 -17.55 -6.48 11.37
CA THR A 34 -16.72 -6.32 10.17
C THR A 34 -17.59 -5.96 8.98
N LEU A 35 -17.15 -4.97 8.20
CA LEU A 35 -17.78 -4.61 6.93
C LEU A 35 -17.22 -5.53 5.83
N HIS A 36 -18.09 -6.30 5.20
CA HIS A 36 -17.70 -7.27 4.17
C HIS A 36 -17.84 -6.75 2.73
N ILE A 37 -18.24 -5.50 2.54
CA ILE A 37 -18.38 -4.91 1.20
C ILE A 37 -17.34 -3.80 1.04
N ASN A 38 -16.46 -3.98 0.05
CA ASN A 38 -15.44 -3.00 -0.31
C ASN A 38 -15.85 -2.26 -1.59
N TYR A 39 -16.02 -0.95 -1.47
CA TYR A 39 -16.36 -0.04 -2.56
C TYR A 39 -15.14 0.70 -3.12
N ARG A 40 -13.98 0.59 -2.45
CA ARG A 40 -12.80 1.43 -2.71
C ARG A 40 -11.87 0.81 -3.76
N THR A 41 -11.65 -0.49 -3.71
CA THR A 41 -10.58 -1.18 -4.42
C THR A 41 -11.17 -2.31 -5.26
N SER A 42 -10.73 -2.49 -6.51
CA SER A 42 -11.16 -3.60 -7.35
C SER A 42 -10.83 -4.95 -6.70
N HIS A 43 -11.59 -5.97 -7.09
CA HIS A 43 -11.42 -7.32 -6.56
C HIS A 43 -9.99 -7.84 -6.76
N GLN A 44 -9.41 -7.61 -7.94
CA GLN A 44 -8.08 -8.09 -8.29
C GLN A 44 -6.98 -7.43 -7.45
N ILE A 45 -7.04 -6.11 -7.27
CA ILE A 45 -6.07 -5.40 -6.42
C ILE A 45 -6.20 -5.85 -4.97
N ARG A 46 -7.43 -5.97 -4.48
CA ARG A 46 -7.64 -6.39 -3.11
C ARG A 46 -7.12 -7.80 -2.85
N MET A 47 -7.50 -8.76 -3.69
CA MET A 47 -7.04 -10.14 -3.54
C MET A 47 -5.51 -10.23 -3.54
N GLN A 48 -4.85 -9.46 -4.41
CA GLN A 48 -3.39 -9.42 -4.48
C GLN A 48 -2.80 -8.83 -3.20
N ALA A 49 -3.29 -7.67 -2.75
CA ALA A 49 -2.80 -7.01 -1.54
C ALA A 49 -3.03 -7.84 -0.28
N ASP A 50 -4.15 -8.54 -0.15
CA ASP A 50 -4.47 -9.37 1.01
C ASP A 50 -3.45 -10.50 1.23
N LEU A 51 -2.67 -10.89 0.21
CA LEU A 51 -1.58 -11.88 0.35
C LEU A 51 -0.45 -11.40 1.28
N LEU A 52 -0.25 -10.08 1.39
CA LEU A 52 0.77 -9.51 2.27
C LEU A 52 0.47 -9.73 3.76
N LEU A 53 -0.81 -9.74 4.14
CA LEU A 53 -1.21 -9.76 5.56
C LEU A 53 -1.70 -11.13 6.04
N GLY A 54 -1.83 -12.10 5.13
CA GLY A 54 -2.43 -13.38 5.46
C GLY A 54 -3.96 -13.31 5.65
N PRO A 55 -4.59 -14.44 5.99
CA PRO A 55 -6.05 -14.56 6.03
C PRO A 55 -6.71 -13.83 7.20
N ASP A 56 -6.01 -13.70 8.30
CA ASP A 56 -6.53 -13.19 9.57
C ASP A 56 -5.58 -12.13 10.14
N VAL A 57 -6.13 -11.00 10.52
CA VAL A 57 -5.39 -9.94 11.22
C VAL A 57 -5.98 -9.78 12.61
N SER A 58 -5.13 -9.90 13.64
CA SER A 58 -5.56 -9.80 15.04
C SER A 58 -5.11 -8.49 15.67
N ASP A 59 -5.92 -7.98 16.62
CA ASP A 59 -5.50 -6.91 17.51
C ASP A 59 -4.82 -7.45 18.78
N VAL A 60 -4.34 -6.55 19.65
CA VAL A 60 -3.67 -6.90 20.91
C VAL A 60 -4.62 -7.58 21.90
N ASP A 61 -5.92 -7.36 21.80
CA ASP A 61 -6.94 -7.96 22.65
C ASP A 61 -7.40 -9.33 22.13
N GLY A 62 -6.82 -9.84 21.03
CA GLY A 62 -7.15 -11.11 20.42
C GLY A 62 -8.42 -11.08 19.58
N ASN A 63 -8.94 -9.90 19.24
CA ASN A 63 -10.02 -9.79 18.27
C ASN A 63 -9.44 -10.01 16.88
N THR A 64 -9.97 -10.98 16.16
CA THR A 64 -9.51 -11.36 14.82
C THR A 64 -10.48 -10.82 13.77
N GLU A 65 -9.94 -10.19 12.74
CA GLU A 65 -10.67 -9.79 11.55
C GLU A 65 -10.42 -10.82 10.43
N GLU A 66 -11.47 -11.55 10.05
CA GLU A 66 -11.43 -12.46 8.91
C GLU A 66 -11.55 -11.65 7.61
N ARG A 67 -10.51 -11.67 6.79
CA ARG A 67 -10.44 -10.87 5.56
C ARG A 67 -11.03 -11.57 4.33
N ARG A 68 -11.11 -12.90 4.37
CA ARG A 68 -11.57 -13.74 3.24
C ARG A 68 -13.02 -13.50 2.83
N GLY A 69 -13.86 -13.02 3.75
CA GLY A 69 -15.28 -12.77 3.51
C GLY A 69 -15.59 -11.41 2.85
N THR A 70 -14.59 -10.57 2.60
CA THR A 70 -14.83 -9.25 2.04
C THR A 70 -14.91 -9.30 0.52
N VAL A 71 -15.98 -8.74 -0.04
CA VAL A 71 -16.26 -8.72 -1.48
C VAL A 71 -16.13 -7.30 -2.02
N SER A 72 -15.32 -7.11 -3.06
CA SER A 72 -15.29 -5.84 -3.81
C SER A 72 -16.46 -5.77 -4.78
N VAL A 73 -17.10 -4.60 -4.88
CA VAL A 73 -18.29 -4.40 -5.71
C VAL A 73 -18.00 -4.32 -7.21
N PHE A 74 -16.74 -4.22 -7.60
CA PHE A 74 -16.34 -4.16 -9.01
C PHE A 74 -15.02 -4.89 -9.26
N ASN A 75 -14.80 -5.25 -10.53
CA ASN A 75 -13.58 -5.86 -11.03
C ASN A 75 -12.72 -4.83 -11.76
N GLY A 76 -11.41 -5.05 -11.77
CA GLY A 76 -10.42 -4.28 -12.51
C GLY A 76 -9.39 -5.20 -13.18
N PRO A 77 -8.39 -4.66 -13.86
CA PRO A 77 -7.26 -5.43 -14.35
C PRO A 77 -6.46 -6.00 -13.16
N ALA A 78 -5.76 -7.11 -13.41
CA ALA A 78 -4.81 -7.63 -12.44
C ALA A 78 -3.68 -6.62 -12.20
N PRO A 79 -3.21 -6.47 -10.96
CA PRO A 79 -2.01 -5.69 -10.67
C PRO A 79 -0.81 -6.15 -11.49
N ALA A 80 -0.02 -5.20 -11.98
CA ALA A 80 1.22 -5.50 -12.67
C ALA A 80 2.38 -5.44 -11.66
N ILE A 81 3.15 -6.52 -11.55
CA ILE A 81 4.36 -6.60 -10.74
C ILE A 81 5.53 -6.85 -11.70
N ARG A 82 6.54 -5.97 -11.66
CA ARG A 82 7.68 -6.00 -12.57
C ARG A 82 8.99 -5.93 -11.80
N SER A 83 9.91 -6.85 -12.05
CA SER A 83 11.31 -6.74 -11.65
C SER A 83 12.13 -6.34 -12.86
N LEU A 84 12.97 -5.36 -12.71
CA LEU A 84 13.74 -4.67 -13.74
C LEU A 84 15.23 -4.83 -13.44
N VAL A 85 16.06 -4.61 -14.44
CA VAL A 85 17.52 -4.83 -14.32
C VAL A 85 18.19 -3.66 -13.59
N ASP A 86 17.71 -2.44 -13.83
CA ASP A 86 18.28 -1.22 -13.27
C ASP A 86 17.23 -0.09 -13.12
N ASP A 87 17.65 1.02 -12.50
CA ASP A 87 16.83 2.21 -12.28
C ASP A 87 16.34 2.84 -13.58
N ASP A 88 17.16 2.83 -14.63
CA ASP A 88 16.78 3.45 -15.91
C ASP A 88 15.66 2.66 -16.58
N GLU A 89 15.71 1.33 -16.51
CA GLU A 89 14.64 0.46 -17.01
C GLU A 89 13.36 0.65 -16.16
N GLU A 90 13.47 0.75 -14.83
CA GLU A 90 12.33 1.01 -13.98
C GLU A 90 11.66 2.34 -14.34
N ILE A 91 12.45 3.41 -14.46
CA ILE A 91 11.98 4.73 -14.87
C ILE A 91 11.24 4.66 -16.20
N ALA A 92 11.79 3.97 -17.20
CA ALA A 92 11.19 3.85 -18.53
C ALA A 92 9.86 3.06 -18.49
N VAL A 93 9.80 1.96 -17.75
CA VAL A 93 8.60 1.13 -17.60
C VAL A 93 7.50 1.90 -16.90
N VAL A 94 7.80 2.57 -15.78
CA VAL A 94 6.83 3.38 -15.04
C VAL A 94 6.36 4.56 -15.88
N ALA A 95 7.25 5.28 -16.55
CA ALA A 95 6.87 6.39 -17.41
C ALA A 95 5.93 5.93 -18.54
N THR A 96 6.19 4.78 -19.13
CA THR A 96 5.33 4.20 -20.18
C THR A 96 3.94 3.87 -19.62
N TRP A 97 3.90 3.27 -18.44
CA TRP A 97 2.63 2.94 -17.78
C TRP A 97 1.83 4.20 -17.41
N LEU A 98 2.48 5.24 -16.88
CA LEU A 98 1.83 6.53 -16.58
C LEU A 98 1.26 7.19 -17.82
N LYS A 99 2.01 7.20 -18.94
CA LYS A 99 1.54 7.70 -20.25
C LYS A 99 0.29 6.96 -20.72
N ALA A 100 0.25 5.64 -20.55
CA ALA A 100 -0.92 4.85 -20.91
C ALA A 100 -2.16 5.28 -20.11
N ARG A 101 -2.03 5.51 -18.81
CA ARG A 101 -3.15 6.01 -17.97
C ARG A 101 -3.66 7.38 -18.43
N MET A 102 -2.75 8.31 -18.74
CA MET A 102 -3.12 9.63 -19.27
C MET A 102 -3.81 9.50 -20.64
N ASN A 103 -3.32 8.64 -21.51
CA ASN A 103 -3.91 8.42 -22.85
C ASN A 103 -5.31 7.78 -22.78
N GLU A 104 -5.61 7.04 -21.70
CA GLU A 104 -6.97 6.54 -21.40
C GLU A 104 -7.89 7.63 -20.85
N GLY A 105 -7.42 8.88 -20.76
CA GLY A 105 -8.18 10.02 -20.26
C GLY A 105 -8.21 10.15 -18.74
N MET A 106 -7.31 9.47 -18.02
CA MET A 106 -7.23 9.59 -16.56
C MET A 106 -6.62 10.94 -16.17
N PRO A 107 -7.33 11.76 -15.36
CA PRO A 107 -6.80 13.03 -14.88
C PRO A 107 -5.57 12.81 -13.97
N ALA A 108 -4.58 13.72 -14.05
CA ALA A 108 -3.35 13.60 -13.25
C ALA A 108 -3.63 13.46 -11.74
N HIS A 109 -4.59 14.17 -11.18
CA HIS A 109 -4.91 14.11 -9.75
C HIS A 109 -5.54 12.78 -9.28
N GLU A 110 -5.87 11.89 -10.20
CA GLU A 110 -6.32 10.52 -9.92
C GLU A 110 -5.17 9.50 -9.98
N ILE A 111 -3.92 9.97 -10.09
CA ILE A 111 -2.71 9.14 -10.14
C ILE A 111 -1.85 9.41 -8.92
N GLY A 112 -1.45 8.35 -8.21
CA GLY A 112 -0.50 8.37 -7.10
C GLY A 112 0.77 7.60 -7.44
N ILE A 113 1.93 8.15 -7.07
CA ILE A 113 3.23 7.48 -7.20
C ILE A 113 3.87 7.47 -5.81
N PHE A 114 4.22 6.29 -5.31
CA PHE A 114 4.74 6.13 -3.96
C PHE A 114 6.02 5.32 -3.93
N VAL A 115 6.93 5.74 -3.05
CA VAL A 115 8.19 5.06 -2.74
C VAL A 115 8.28 4.81 -1.24
N ARG A 116 9.18 3.92 -0.82
CA ARG A 116 9.33 3.60 0.61
C ARG A 116 9.90 4.75 1.43
N SER A 117 10.88 5.45 0.91
CA SER A 117 11.61 6.51 1.63
C SER A 117 11.90 7.73 0.74
N GLU A 118 12.34 8.82 1.37
CA GLU A 118 12.72 10.04 0.66
C GLU A 118 13.93 9.84 -0.29
N VAL A 119 14.78 8.86 0.01
CA VAL A 119 15.95 8.53 -0.84
C VAL A 119 15.49 8.14 -2.23
N GLU A 120 14.41 7.37 -2.34
CA GLU A 120 13.87 6.85 -3.60
C GLU A 120 13.02 7.86 -4.39
N MET A 121 12.75 9.03 -3.80
CA MET A 121 11.96 10.08 -4.46
C MET A 121 12.60 10.58 -5.74
N THR A 122 13.93 10.51 -5.87
CA THR A 122 14.65 10.91 -7.09
C THR A 122 14.27 10.03 -8.27
N ARG A 123 14.21 8.70 -8.06
CA ARG A 123 13.81 7.71 -9.06
C ARG A 123 12.35 7.92 -9.50
N ALA A 124 11.46 8.14 -8.53
CA ALA A 124 10.04 8.41 -8.83
C ALA A 124 9.81 9.75 -9.56
N ARG A 125 10.57 10.80 -9.22
CA ARG A 125 10.54 12.07 -9.97
C ARG A 125 10.97 11.88 -11.42
N ALA A 126 12.08 11.19 -11.65
CA ALA A 126 12.58 10.91 -13.00
C ALA A 126 11.53 10.17 -13.86
N ALA A 127 10.85 9.17 -13.32
CA ALA A 127 9.79 8.45 -14.02
C ALA A 127 8.58 9.36 -14.35
N THR A 128 8.19 10.20 -13.42
CA THR A 128 7.06 11.12 -13.59
C THR A 128 7.37 12.20 -14.63
N GLU A 129 8.59 12.73 -14.63
CA GLU A 129 9.10 13.71 -15.60
C GLU A 129 9.23 13.08 -16.99
N ALA A 130 9.77 11.86 -17.08
CA ALA A 130 9.84 11.12 -18.34
C ALA A 130 8.45 10.82 -18.93
N ALA A 131 7.43 10.71 -18.09
CA ALA A 131 6.05 10.60 -18.51
C ALA A 131 5.44 11.92 -18.98
N ALA A 132 6.07 13.05 -18.72
CA ALA A 132 5.50 14.40 -18.84
C ALA A 132 4.19 14.56 -18.04
N LEU A 133 4.07 13.89 -16.90
CA LEU A 133 2.92 13.94 -16.01
C LEU A 133 3.10 15.10 -15.01
N PRO A 134 2.20 16.10 -14.98
CA PRO A 134 2.25 17.14 -13.95
C PRO A 134 2.09 16.52 -12.56
N TYR A 135 2.99 16.84 -11.64
CA TYR A 135 2.95 16.28 -10.29
C TYR A 135 3.22 17.30 -9.19
N ARG A 136 2.82 16.96 -7.99
CA ARG A 136 3.21 17.62 -6.74
C ARG A 136 3.68 16.58 -5.73
N VAL A 137 4.72 16.93 -5.00
CA VAL A 137 5.15 16.16 -3.84
C VAL A 137 4.24 16.50 -2.68
N LEU A 138 3.66 15.48 -2.06
CA LEU A 138 2.84 15.65 -0.87
C LEU A 138 3.74 15.94 0.34
N ASP A 139 3.29 16.85 1.16
CA ASP A 139 3.84 17.14 2.48
C ASP A 139 2.98 16.50 3.59
N GLU A 140 3.28 16.81 4.84
CA GLU A 140 2.56 16.31 6.02
C GLU A 140 1.06 16.68 6.05
N LYS A 141 0.63 17.68 5.30
CA LYS A 141 -0.79 18.05 5.20
C LYS A 141 -1.59 17.10 4.32
N VAL A 142 -0.89 16.31 3.48
CA VAL A 142 -1.49 15.28 2.63
C VAL A 142 -2.62 15.81 1.75
N GLU A 143 -2.46 17.02 1.20
CA GLU A 143 -3.46 17.67 0.34
C GLU A 143 -3.19 17.37 -1.14
N THR A 144 -4.14 16.71 -1.79
CA THR A 144 -4.08 16.49 -3.24
C THR A 144 -4.46 17.76 -4.00
N THR A 145 -3.87 17.96 -5.19
CA THR A 145 -4.13 19.16 -6.01
C THR A 145 -4.72 18.75 -7.35
N VAL A 146 -5.87 19.32 -7.70
CA VAL A 146 -6.49 19.09 -9.01
C VAL A 146 -5.52 19.45 -10.14
N GLY A 147 -5.41 18.55 -11.12
CA GLY A 147 -4.50 18.71 -12.27
C GLY A 147 -3.08 18.21 -12.05
N PHE A 148 -2.73 17.74 -10.86
CA PHE A 148 -1.39 17.22 -10.54
C PHE A 148 -1.48 15.84 -9.92
N ALA A 149 -0.59 14.93 -10.37
CA ALA A 149 -0.40 13.65 -9.71
C ALA A 149 0.26 13.83 -8.34
N SER A 150 -0.02 12.91 -7.43
CA SER A 150 0.57 12.93 -6.09
C SER A 150 1.80 12.04 -6.05
N LEU A 151 2.94 12.61 -5.67
CA LEU A 151 4.20 11.91 -5.48
C LEU A 151 4.58 11.97 -4.01
N SER A 152 4.88 10.82 -3.37
CA SER A 152 5.18 10.81 -1.94
C SER A 152 5.79 9.50 -1.46
N THR A 153 6.12 9.46 -0.17
CA THR A 153 6.42 8.19 0.51
C THR A 153 5.15 7.42 0.85
N MET A 154 5.26 6.10 0.97
CA MET A 154 4.14 5.21 1.32
C MET A 154 3.48 5.56 2.65
N HIS A 155 4.22 6.19 3.58
CA HIS A 155 3.68 6.63 4.87
C HIS A 155 2.58 7.68 4.73
N LEU A 156 2.71 8.59 3.77
CA LEU A 156 1.73 9.62 3.52
C LEU A 156 0.55 9.16 2.63
N ALA A 157 0.60 7.92 2.14
CA ALA A 157 -0.48 7.37 1.32
C ALA A 157 -1.77 7.08 2.13
N LYS A 158 -1.65 6.94 3.47
CA LYS A 158 -2.79 6.59 4.32
C LYS A 158 -3.89 7.66 4.24
N GLY A 159 -5.13 7.19 3.98
CA GLY A 159 -6.30 8.07 3.85
C GLY A 159 -6.56 8.56 2.43
N LEU A 160 -5.57 8.49 1.54
CA LEU A 160 -5.73 8.86 0.14
C LEU A 160 -6.40 7.75 -0.68
N GLU A 161 -6.84 8.12 -1.88
CA GLU A 161 -7.45 7.21 -2.85
C GLU A 161 -7.18 7.73 -4.27
N PHE A 162 -6.71 6.84 -5.16
CA PHE A 162 -6.40 7.16 -6.54
C PHE A 162 -6.98 6.09 -7.47
N ARG A 163 -7.31 6.46 -8.70
CA ARG A 163 -7.70 5.46 -9.69
C ARG A 163 -6.51 4.59 -10.13
N ALA A 164 -5.34 5.19 -10.22
CA ALA A 164 -4.11 4.47 -10.56
C ALA A 164 -3.01 4.77 -9.55
N VAL A 165 -2.29 3.73 -9.12
CA VAL A 165 -1.14 3.85 -8.22
C VAL A 165 0.05 3.12 -8.81
N SER A 166 1.23 3.77 -8.79
CA SER A 166 2.52 3.13 -9.00
C SER A 166 3.29 3.10 -7.68
N LEU A 167 3.74 1.92 -7.27
CA LEU A 167 4.68 1.72 -6.19
C LEU A 167 6.03 1.40 -6.80
N MET A 168 7.03 2.26 -6.55
CA MET A 168 8.36 2.15 -7.14
C MET A 168 9.41 1.80 -6.09
N ALA A 169 10.56 1.33 -6.56
CA ALA A 169 11.70 0.98 -5.72
C ALA A 169 11.32 -0.02 -4.62
N CYS A 170 10.53 -1.03 -4.98
CA CYS A 170 10.22 -2.13 -4.07
C CYS A 170 11.35 -3.17 -4.09
N ASP A 171 12.59 -2.69 -3.97
CA ASP A 171 13.82 -3.50 -4.03
C ASP A 171 14.09 -4.17 -2.68
N ASP A 172 14.96 -5.17 -2.68
CA ASP A 172 15.55 -5.70 -1.47
C ASP A 172 16.29 -4.59 -0.70
N GLU A 173 16.38 -4.70 0.63
CA GLU A 173 16.94 -3.66 1.54
C GLU A 173 16.16 -2.33 1.59
N ILE A 174 15.28 -2.05 0.62
CA ILE A 174 14.38 -0.90 0.63
C ILE A 174 13.02 -1.27 1.23
N ILE A 175 12.49 -2.45 0.90
CA ILE A 175 11.27 -3.01 1.51
C ILE A 175 11.52 -4.49 1.85
N PRO A 176 11.61 -4.86 3.15
CA PRO A 176 11.58 -4.01 4.34
C PRO A 176 12.81 -3.10 4.43
N LEU A 177 12.67 -1.94 5.08
CA LEU A 177 13.76 -0.97 5.16
C LEU A 177 14.91 -1.51 6.02
N GLN A 178 16.08 -1.76 5.40
CA GLN A 178 17.23 -2.40 6.00
C GLN A 178 17.70 -1.71 7.29
N SER A 179 17.72 -0.38 7.32
CA SER A 179 18.14 0.36 8.52
C SER A 179 17.22 0.13 9.74
N ARG A 180 15.95 -0.23 9.52
CA ARG A 180 15.05 -0.62 10.61
C ARG A 180 15.36 -2.03 11.11
N ILE A 181 15.68 -2.95 10.21
CA ILE A 181 16.09 -4.32 10.55
C ILE A 181 17.37 -4.30 11.37
N GLU A 182 18.37 -3.52 10.95
CA GLU A 182 19.65 -3.39 11.64
C GLU A 182 19.54 -2.72 13.01
N SER A 183 18.49 -1.96 13.26
CA SER A 183 18.27 -1.26 14.53
C SER A 183 17.66 -2.11 15.64
N VAL A 184 17.18 -3.33 15.33
CA VAL A 184 16.50 -4.19 16.30
C VAL A 184 17.49 -5.10 17.04
N ALA A 185 17.19 -5.36 18.30
CA ALA A 185 18.07 -6.10 19.19
C ALA A 185 17.62 -7.56 19.40
N ASP A 186 16.37 -7.88 19.17
CA ASP A 186 15.81 -9.22 19.38
C ASP A 186 14.84 -9.66 18.28
N SER A 187 14.44 -10.94 18.32
CA SER A 187 13.58 -11.55 17.30
C SER A 187 12.13 -11.06 17.34
N ALA A 188 11.64 -10.62 18.48
CA ALA A 188 10.25 -10.12 18.59
C ALA A 188 10.14 -8.73 17.97
N ASP A 189 11.13 -7.87 18.20
CA ASP A 189 11.22 -6.55 17.58
C ASP A 189 11.40 -6.69 16.06
N LEU A 190 12.17 -7.68 15.60
CA LEU A 190 12.35 -7.97 14.19
C LEU A 190 11.02 -8.34 13.52
N GLU A 191 10.23 -9.22 14.13
CA GLU A 191 8.92 -9.60 13.62
C GLU A 191 7.97 -8.38 13.54
N GLU A 192 8.03 -7.47 14.53
CA GLU A 192 7.23 -6.24 14.51
C GLU A 192 7.64 -5.32 13.36
N VAL A 193 8.94 -5.19 13.07
CA VAL A 193 9.44 -4.42 11.92
C VAL A 193 8.89 -5.01 10.62
N TYR A 194 9.03 -6.32 10.40
CA TYR A 194 8.52 -6.99 9.21
C TYR A 194 7.00 -6.80 9.05
N ASN A 195 6.24 -6.99 10.13
CA ASN A 195 4.80 -6.79 10.12
C ASN A 195 4.41 -5.35 9.77
N THR A 196 5.13 -4.37 10.31
CA THR A 196 4.89 -2.95 10.00
C THR A 196 5.17 -2.64 8.53
N GLU A 197 6.27 -3.15 7.97
CA GLU A 197 6.63 -2.96 6.57
C GLU A 197 5.62 -3.64 5.62
N ARG A 198 5.14 -4.83 5.95
CA ARG A 198 4.05 -5.51 5.22
C ARG A 198 2.76 -4.70 5.23
N HIS A 199 2.38 -4.16 6.39
CA HIS A 199 1.21 -3.30 6.51
C HIS A 199 1.37 -1.99 5.71
N LEU A 200 2.57 -1.42 5.68
CA LEU A 200 2.86 -0.22 4.91
C LEU A 200 2.67 -0.46 3.40
N LEU A 201 3.26 -1.54 2.88
CA LEU A 201 3.10 -1.94 1.48
C LEU A 201 1.63 -2.26 1.16
N TYR A 202 0.94 -2.98 2.04
CA TYR A 202 -0.49 -3.27 1.91
C TYR A 202 -1.32 -1.98 1.81
N VAL A 203 -1.07 -1.01 2.71
CA VAL A 203 -1.78 0.27 2.70
C VAL A 203 -1.53 0.98 1.37
N ALA A 204 -0.29 1.03 0.89
CA ALA A 204 0.04 1.66 -0.37
C ALA A 204 -0.65 0.98 -1.56
N CYS A 205 -0.66 -0.35 -1.64
CA CYS A 205 -1.40 -1.11 -2.66
C CYS A 205 -2.90 -0.78 -2.67
N THR A 206 -3.51 -0.71 -1.49
CA THR A 206 -4.95 -0.46 -1.35
C THR A 206 -5.37 1.00 -1.56
N ARG A 207 -4.42 1.89 -1.89
CA ARG A 207 -4.72 3.24 -2.38
C ARG A 207 -5.21 3.24 -3.82
N ALA A 208 -4.88 2.18 -4.57
CA ALA A 208 -5.34 2.00 -5.94
C ALA A 208 -6.79 1.51 -5.98
N ARG A 209 -7.61 2.19 -6.78
CA ARG A 209 -8.98 1.77 -7.08
C ARG A 209 -9.04 0.83 -8.29
N ASP A 210 -8.51 1.27 -9.43
CA ASP A 210 -8.66 0.61 -10.73
C ASP A 210 -7.37 -0.06 -11.21
N HIS A 211 -6.20 0.59 -11.05
CA HIS A 211 -4.93 0.13 -11.62
C HIS A 211 -3.80 0.21 -10.59
N LEU A 212 -3.03 -0.86 -10.46
CA LEU A 212 -1.86 -0.94 -9.60
C LEU A 212 -0.66 -1.47 -10.40
N LEU A 213 0.45 -0.72 -10.34
CA LEU A 213 1.75 -1.14 -10.79
C LEU A 213 2.71 -1.18 -9.60
N ILE A 214 3.45 -2.27 -9.45
CA ILE A 214 4.52 -2.40 -8.45
C ILE A 214 5.79 -2.72 -9.21
N THR A 215 6.85 -1.95 -8.98
CA THR A 215 8.15 -2.14 -9.63
C THR A 215 9.26 -2.30 -8.61
N SER A 216 10.26 -3.07 -8.98
CA SER A 216 11.51 -3.24 -8.24
C SER A 216 12.67 -3.36 -9.22
N VAL A 217 13.86 -2.96 -8.79
CA VAL A 217 15.12 -3.37 -9.40
C VAL A 217 15.60 -4.66 -8.73
N GLU A 218 16.19 -5.57 -9.47
CA GLU A 218 16.67 -6.83 -8.90
C GLU A 218 17.95 -6.65 -8.07
N PRO A 219 18.01 -7.30 -6.90
CA PRO A 219 17.01 -8.19 -6.32
C PRO A 219 15.78 -7.41 -5.78
N GLY A 220 14.59 -7.89 -6.10
CA GLY A 220 13.36 -7.30 -5.59
C GLY A 220 13.06 -7.75 -4.17
N SER A 221 12.24 -6.96 -3.47
CA SER A 221 11.77 -7.28 -2.12
C SER A 221 11.17 -8.69 -2.02
N GLU A 222 11.48 -9.40 -0.94
CA GLU A 222 10.86 -10.69 -0.62
C GLU A 222 9.33 -10.61 -0.54
N PHE A 223 8.75 -9.48 -0.15
CA PHE A 223 7.30 -9.28 -0.11
C PHE A 223 6.63 -9.35 -1.49
N LEU A 224 7.38 -9.11 -2.56
CA LEU A 224 6.86 -9.26 -3.93
C LEU A 224 6.68 -10.72 -4.32
N GLU A 225 7.43 -11.64 -3.71
CA GLU A 225 7.23 -13.07 -3.93
C GLU A 225 5.87 -13.51 -3.38
N ASP A 226 5.50 -13.06 -2.18
CA ASP A 226 4.18 -13.30 -1.59
C ASP A 226 3.06 -12.84 -2.53
N LEU A 227 3.21 -11.66 -3.12
CA LEU A 227 2.26 -11.11 -4.07
C LEU A 227 2.17 -11.92 -5.39
N ARG A 228 3.23 -12.63 -5.80
CA ARG A 228 3.28 -13.41 -7.06
C ARG A 228 2.66 -14.80 -6.95
N VAL A 229 2.67 -15.42 -5.77
CA VAL A 229 2.22 -16.81 -5.57
C VAL A 229 0.77 -17.06 -6.00
N ALA A 230 -0.10 -16.06 -5.99
CA ALA A 230 -1.48 -16.19 -6.44
C ALA A 230 -1.64 -16.28 -7.96
N SER A 231 -0.73 -15.69 -8.74
CA SER A 231 -0.81 -15.67 -10.21
C SER A 231 -0.49 -17.03 -10.85
N ALA A 232 0.14 -17.95 -10.12
CA ALA A 232 0.58 -19.25 -10.62
C ALA A 232 -0.47 -20.38 -10.44
N LYS A 233 -1.62 -20.08 -9.80
CA LYS A 233 -2.66 -21.09 -9.49
C LYS A 233 -3.96 -20.91 -10.28
N THR A 234 -3.97 -20.05 -11.29
CA THR A 234 -5.08 -19.90 -12.24
C THR A 234 -4.69 -20.47 -13.60
#